data_7057a81812c43ccb5924e99e2f9f2083
#
_entry.id   7057a81812c43ccb5924e99e2f9f2083
#
_cell.length_a   1.000
_cell.length_b   1.000
_cell.length_c   1.000
_cell.angle_alpha   90.00
_cell.angle_beta   90.00
_cell.angle_gamma   90.00
#
_symmetry.space_group_name_H-M   'P 1'
#
loop_
_entity.id
_entity.type
_entity.pdbx_description
1 polymer ?
#
loop_
_entity_poly.entity_id
_entity_poly.type
_entity_poly.pdbx_seq_one_letter_code
_entity_poly.pdbx_strand_id
1 'polypeptide(L)'
;SRSHSGYYDRSLARKLRPDETMRREAWSNDGGQTWENLNISQVLPDGGGYGRGYGMKGGLTRLPVKDRDVLIFSNADTGGGDRKKMTVWASFDGAKTWPVKRLVYAPHGAYSSLVAGRPDTASEGLIYLLFEGGPDGRYSAMQVARFNLSWILEGERTGNGEVPEWVRQPRVNSDD
;
A
#
# COMPACT_ATOMS: atom_id res chain seq x y z
N SER A 1 -3.91 3.03 -9.10
CA SER A 1 -3.91 3.58 -10.44
C SER A 1 -2.81 2.93 -11.25
N ARG A 2 -3.14 2.16 -12.29
CA ARG A 2 -2.15 1.74 -13.28
C ARG A 2 -1.66 2.97 -14.00
N SER A 3 -0.40 3.33 -13.91
CA SER A 3 0.20 4.13 -14.94
C SER A 3 0.32 3.24 -16.20
N HIS A 4 -0.73 3.18 -17.00
CA HIS A 4 -0.61 2.71 -18.36
C HIS A 4 0.03 3.84 -19.17
N SER A 5 1.35 3.89 -19.16
CA SER A 5 2.01 4.46 -20.32
C SER A 5 1.85 3.43 -21.44
N GLY A 6 0.98 3.69 -22.39
CA GLY A 6 0.66 2.78 -23.49
C GLY A 6 1.79 2.57 -24.47
N TYR A 7 3.03 2.76 -24.08
CA TYR A 7 4.20 2.46 -24.89
C TYR A 7 5.31 1.90 -24.04
N TYR A 8 5.51 0.61 -24.17
CA TYR A 8 6.59 -0.12 -23.54
C TYR A 8 7.85 0.04 -24.38
N ASP A 9 8.69 1.00 -24.04
CA ASP A 9 10.04 1.06 -24.61
C ASP A 9 11.00 0.18 -23.78
N ARG A 10 11.31 -1.00 -24.32
CA ARG A 10 12.29 -1.93 -23.74
C ARG A 10 13.68 -1.33 -23.58
N SER A 11 14.01 -0.27 -24.31
CA SER A 11 15.31 0.40 -24.25
C SER A 11 15.37 1.31 -23.00
N LEU A 12 14.27 1.91 -22.61
CA LEU A 12 14.13 2.68 -21.36
C LEU A 12 14.17 1.76 -20.13
N ALA A 13 13.59 0.57 -20.20
CA ALA A 13 13.59 -0.39 -19.10
C ALA A 13 14.99 -0.85 -18.67
N ARG A 14 15.98 -0.78 -19.56
CA ARG A 14 17.38 -1.10 -19.26
C ARG A 14 18.14 0.01 -18.52
N LYS A 15 17.56 1.22 -18.47
CA LYS A 15 18.18 2.41 -17.85
C LYS A 15 17.51 2.81 -16.54
N LEU A 16 16.50 2.06 -16.08
CA LEU A 16 15.80 2.36 -14.84
C LEU A 16 16.77 2.25 -13.66
N ARG A 17 16.89 3.32 -12.89
CA ARG A 17 17.65 3.35 -11.65
C ARG A 17 16.88 2.57 -10.57
N PRO A 18 17.50 2.13 -9.47
CA PRO A 18 16.79 1.48 -8.35
C PRO A 18 15.58 2.27 -7.83
N ASP A 19 15.64 3.60 -7.84
CA ASP A 19 14.56 4.51 -7.47
C ASP A 19 13.37 4.47 -8.45
N GLU A 20 13.57 4.04 -9.69
CA GLU A 20 12.51 3.89 -10.69
C GLU A 20 11.69 2.61 -10.54
N THR A 21 12.07 1.72 -9.62
CA THR A 21 11.26 0.57 -9.19
C THR A 21 10.25 0.93 -8.10
N MET A 22 10.25 2.19 -7.69
CA MET A 22 9.36 2.73 -6.69
C MET A 22 8.06 3.25 -7.31
N ARG A 23 7.01 3.31 -6.48
CA ARG A 23 5.67 3.78 -6.88
C ARG A 23 5.71 5.25 -7.28
N ARG A 24 5.01 5.59 -8.36
CA ARG A 24 4.72 6.97 -8.73
C ARG A 24 3.46 7.44 -8.02
N GLU A 25 3.51 8.65 -7.50
CA GLU A 25 2.46 9.30 -6.74
C GLU A 25 2.12 10.64 -7.39
N ALA A 26 0.84 10.97 -7.40
CA ALA A 26 0.34 12.28 -7.82
C ALA A 26 -0.95 12.58 -7.07
N TRP A 27 -1.28 13.85 -6.90
CA TRP A 27 -2.47 14.31 -6.21
C TRP A 27 -3.42 15.02 -7.16
N SER A 28 -4.71 14.92 -6.87
CA SER A 28 -5.77 15.64 -7.56
C SER A 28 -6.65 16.33 -6.53
N ASN A 29 -6.97 17.60 -6.78
CA ASN A 29 -7.88 18.40 -5.96
C ASN A 29 -9.25 18.61 -6.62
N ASP A 30 -9.49 18.02 -7.79
CA ASP A 30 -10.68 18.20 -8.62
C ASP A 30 -11.37 16.89 -9.01
N GLY A 31 -11.25 15.86 -8.15
CA GLY A 31 -11.87 14.55 -8.39
C GLY A 31 -11.19 13.72 -9.48
N GLY A 32 -9.93 13.99 -9.78
CA GLY A 32 -9.13 13.22 -10.73
C GLY A 32 -9.16 13.78 -12.16
N GLN A 33 -9.66 14.99 -12.36
CA GLN A 33 -9.67 15.65 -13.67
C GLN A 33 -8.28 16.16 -14.04
N THR A 34 -7.56 16.73 -13.05
CA THR A 34 -6.16 17.12 -13.20
C THR A 34 -5.30 16.47 -12.12
N TRP A 35 -4.03 16.31 -12.38
CA TRP A 35 -3.06 15.67 -11.48
C TRP A 35 -1.82 16.51 -11.37
N GLU A 36 -1.37 16.75 -10.15
CA GLU A 36 -0.21 17.59 -9.82
C GLU A 36 0.74 16.87 -8.86
N ASN A 37 1.92 17.46 -8.62
CA ASN A 37 2.93 16.95 -7.70
C ASN A 37 3.36 15.50 -8.03
N LEU A 38 3.53 15.18 -9.32
CA LEU A 38 4.05 13.87 -9.72
C LEU A 38 5.41 13.62 -9.07
N ASN A 39 5.50 12.58 -8.27
CA ASN A 39 6.67 12.22 -7.50
C ASN A 39 6.93 10.70 -7.56
N ILE A 40 8.13 10.30 -7.17
CA ILE A 40 8.49 8.89 -6.95
C ILE A 40 8.52 8.65 -5.44
N SER A 41 7.75 7.68 -4.97
CA SER A 41 7.72 7.32 -3.55
C SER A 41 9.10 6.89 -3.07
N GLN A 42 9.44 7.30 -1.87
CA GLN A 42 10.71 6.88 -1.24
C GLN A 42 10.59 5.54 -0.50
N VAL A 43 9.37 5.08 -0.24
CA VAL A 43 9.13 3.87 0.58
C VAL A 43 8.18 2.86 -0.05
N LEU A 44 7.31 3.26 -0.98
CA LEU A 44 6.35 2.36 -1.60
C LEU A 44 6.97 1.71 -2.86
N PRO A 45 7.21 0.39 -2.84
CA PRO A 45 7.72 -0.30 -4.02
C PRO A 45 6.64 -0.44 -5.09
N ASP A 46 7.03 -0.41 -6.35
CA ASP A 46 6.13 -0.70 -7.46
C ASP A 46 5.96 -2.20 -7.74
N GLY A 47 6.80 -3.05 -7.15
CA GLY A 47 6.74 -4.49 -7.31
C GLY A 47 7.05 -4.97 -8.74
N GLY A 48 7.50 -4.06 -9.60
CA GLY A 48 7.95 -4.35 -10.95
C GLY A 48 9.35 -4.95 -10.97
N GLY A 49 9.64 -5.82 -11.95
CA GLY A 49 10.97 -6.35 -12.15
C GLY A 49 11.88 -5.33 -12.84
N TYR A 50 13.09 -5.22 -12.35
CA TYR A 50 14.15 -4.49 -13.03
C TYR A 50 14.23 -4.93 -14.50
N GLY A 51 14.03 -4.02 -15.44
CA GLY A 51 14.06 -4.28 -16.87
C GLY A 51 12.79 -4.90 -17.47
N ARG A 52 11.72 -5.12 -16.71
CA ARG A 52 10.44 -5.63 -17.24
C ARG A 52 9.33 -4.59 -17.30
N GLY A 53 9.54 -3.40 -16.74
CA GLY A 53 8.76 -2.17 -16.98
C GLY A 53 7.30 -2.15 -16.57
N TYR A 54 6.78 -3.12 -15.81
CA TYR A 54 5.42 -2.99 -15.28
C TYR A 54 5.38 -3.13 -13.78
N GLY A 55 4.72 -2.16 -13.20
CA GLY A 55 4.35 -2.19 -11.81
C GLY A 55 3.38 -3.32 -11.49
N MET A 56 3.21 -3.54 -10.23
CA MET A 56 2.23 -4.45 -9.68
C MET A 56 0.99 -3.66 -9.24
N LYS A 57 -0.21 -4.18 -9.50
CA LYS A 57 -1.43 -3.58 -8.97
C LYS A 57 -1.43 -3.72 -7.45
N GLY A 58 -1.25 -2.59 -6.76
CA GLY A 58 -1.41 -2.48 -5.32
C GLY A 58 -2.83 -2.08 -4.93
N GLY A 59 -3.24 -2.41 -3.71
CA GLY A 59 -4.47 -1.92 -3.11
C GLY A 59 -4.24 -0.59 -2.38
N LEU A 60 -5.23 0.30 -2.41
CA LEU A 60 -5.26 1.52 -1.61
C LEU A 60 -6.67 1.71 -1.05
N THR A 61 -6.77 1.93 0.24
CA THR A 61 -8.05 2.24 0.89
C THR A 61 -7.89 3.32 1.94
N ARG A 62 -8.94 4.13 2.13
CA ARG A 62 -9.05 5.07 3.24
C ARG A 62 -9.86 4.44 4.35
N LEU A 63 -9.36 4.55 5.58
CA LEU A 63 -10.10 4.10 6.76
C LEU A 63 -11.12 5.15 7.19
N PRO A 64 -12.32 4.76 7.60
CA PRO A 64 -13.36 5.66 8.08
C PRO A 64 -13.06 6.10 9.53
N VAL A 65 -12.00 6.86 9.73
CA VAL A 65 -11.62 7.43 11.03
C VAL A 65 -12.04 8.90 11.04
N LYS A 66 -12.97 9.27 11.95
CA LYS A 66 -13.49 10.61 12.03
C LYS A 66 -12.39 11.66 12.16
N ASP A 67 -12.45 12.72 11.37
CA ASP A 67 -11.54 13.87 11.35
C ASP A 67 -10.07 13.51 11.15
N ARG A 68 -9.78 12.36 10.53
CA ARG A 68 -8.43 11.86 10.24
C ARG A 68 -8.33 11.29 8.83
N ASP A 69 -7.22 11.51 8.17
CA ASP A 69 -6.95 10.97 6.84
C ASP A 69 -5.96 9.80 6.95
N VAL A 70 -6.52 8.61 7.22
CA VAL A 70 -5.74 7.38 7.36
C VAL A 70 -5.87 6.55 6.09
N LEU A 71 -4.74 6.30 5.44
CA LEU A 71 -4.69 5.48 4.22
C LEU A 71 -3.88 4.21 4.47
N ILE A 72 -4.33 3.11 3.90
CA ILE A 72 -3.59 1.85 3.88
C ILE A 72 -3.30 1.48 2.43
N PHE A 73 -2.04 1.18 2.17
CA PHE A 73 -1.56 0.70 0.87
C PHE A 73 -1.06 -0.74 1.00
N SER A 74 -1.25 -1.57 -0.02
CA SER A 74 -0.73 -2.94 -0.07
C SER A 74 0.03 -3.21 -1.37
N ASN A 75 1.15 -3.91 -1.26
CA ASN A 75 1.94 -4.37 -2.40
C ASN A 75 2.94 -5.45 -1.97
N ALA A 76 3.61 -6.08 -2.93
CA ALA A 76 4.81 -6.86 -2.63
C ALA A 76 5.96 -5.91 -2.24
N ASP A 77 6.63 -6.19 -1.12
CA ASP A 77 7.77 -5.42 -0.62
C ASP A 77 9.09 -6.02 -1.14
N THR A 78 9.30 -5.88 -2.44
CA THR A 78 10.50 -6.37 -3.12
C THR A 78 11.04 -5.29 -4.05
N GLY A 79 12.33 -5.06 -3.98
CA GLY A 79 13.05 -4.06 -4.79
C GLY A 79 13.24 -4.45 -6.26
N GLY A 80 12.52 -5.43 -6.76
CA GLY A 80 12.57 -5.83 -8.16
C GLY A 80 12.30 -7.32 -8.39
N GLY A 81 11.61 -7.64 -9.46
CA GLY A 81 11.49 -8.95 -10.10
C GLY A 81 10.64 -10.00 -9.39
N ASP A 82 10.85 -10.21 -8.13
CA ASP A 82 10.13 -11.21 -7.35
C ASP A 82 8.88 -10.61 -6.72
N ARG A 83 7.74 -11.25 -6.98
CA ARG A 83 6.47 -10.92 -6.35
C ARG A 83 6.31 -11.73 -5.06
N LYS A 84 6.90 -11.21 -3.97
CA LYS A 84 6.95 -11.82 -2.64
C LYS A 84 6.70 -10.77 -1.56
N LYS A 85 6.57 -11.20 -0.32
CA LYS A 85 6.43 -10.33 0.85
C LYS A 85 5.26 -9.36 0.70
N MET A 86 4.03 -9.89 0.56
CA MET A 86 2.83 -9.06 0.60
C MET A 86 2.81 -8.25 1.89
N THR A 87 2.90 -6.94 1.78
CA THR A 87 3.09 -6.00 2.87
C THR A 87 2.04 -4.91 2.81
N VAL A 88 1.69 -4.36 3.94
CA VAL A 88 0.83 -3.18 4.06
C VAL A 88 1.59 -2.03 4.68
N TRP A 89 1.29 -0.81 4.22
CA TRP A 89 1.80 0.46 4.74
C TRP A 89 0.65 1.31 5.23
N ALA A 90 0.87 2.10 6.27
CA ALA A 90 -0.12 3.08 6.74
C ALA A 90 0.43 4.51 6.63
N SER A 91 -0.43 5.42 6.19
CA SER A 91 -0.23 6.87 6.17
C SER A 91 -1.28 7.55 7.03
N PHE A 92 -0.91 8.68 7.65
CA PHE A 92 -1.76 9.46 8.57
C PHE A 92 -1.89 10.93 8.16
N ASP A 93 -1.42 11.27 6.97
CA ASP A 93 -1.28 12.64 6.46
C ASP A 93 -1.67 12.78 4.97
N GLY A 94 -2.59 11.91 4.50
CA GLY A 94 -3.07 11.95 3.13
C GLY A 94 -2.07 11.42 2.10
N ALA A 95 -1.33 10.37 2.44
CA ALA A 95 -0.31 9.72 1.61
C ALA A 95 0.98 10.54 1.38
N LYS A 96 1.23 11.58 2.18
CA LYS A 96 2.49 12.35 2.10
C LYS A 96 3.65 11.55 2.70
N THR A 97 3.40 10.83 3.78
CA THR A 97 4.37 9.93 4.42
C THR A 97 3.74 8.56 4.73
N TRP A 98 4.59 7.55 4.87
CA TRP A 98 4.22 6.16 5.14
C TRP A 98 5.07 5.59 6.27
N PRO A 99 4.89 6.05 7.52
CA PRO A 99 5.83 5.83 8.63
C PRO A 99 5.89 4.40 9.17
N VAL A 100 4.93 3.54 8.82
CA VAL A 100 4.87 2.17 9.31
C VAL A 100 4.45 1.22 8.22
N LYS A 101 5.06 0.02 8.23
CA LYS A 101 4.68 -1.11 7.37
C LYS A 101 4.62 -2.39 8.17
N ARG A 102 3.82 -3.35 7.72
CA ARG A 102 3.79 -4.69 8.28
C ARG A 102 3.66 -5.76 7.20
N LEU A 103 4.48 -6.80 7.33
CA LEU A 103 4.41 -7.99 6.48
C LEU A 103 3.14 -8.78 6.79
N VAL A 104 2.36 -9.09 5.76
CA VAL A 104 1.14 -9.92 5.84
C VAL A 104 1.44 -11.37 5.48
N TYR A 105 2.20 -11.56 4.40
CA TYR A 105 2.47 -12.89 3.88
C TYR A 105 3.85 -12.95 3.21
N ALA A 106 4.73 -13.81 3.73
CA ALA A 106 6.13 -13.86 3.31
C ALA A 106 6.40 -14.53 1.95
N PRO A 107 5.70 -15.63 1.59
CA PRO A 107 5.91 -16.29 0.30
C PRO A 107 5.52 -15.41 -0.90
N HIS A 108 5.12 -16.03 -1.99
CA HIS A 108 4.73 -15.30 -3.21
C HIS A 108 3.45 -14.50 -3.00
N GLY A 109 3.48 -13.23 -3.44
CA GLY A 109 2.30 -12.34 -3.41
C GLY A 109 2.33 -11.39 -4.60
N ALA A 110 1.23 -11.30 -5.36
CA ALA A 110 1.16 -10.50 -6.56
C ALA A 110 0.11 -9.37 -6.44
N TYR A 111 -0.90 -9.32 -7.31
CA TYR A 111 -1.88 -8.24 -7.29
C TYR A 111 -2.68 -8.26 -5.99
N SER A 112 -3.04 -7.08 -5.52
CA SER A 112 -3.77 -6.92 -4.27
C SER A 112 -4.85 -5.85 -4.37
N SER A 113 -5.87 -6.02 -3.52
CA SER A 113 -6.97 -5.07 -3.34
C SER A 113 -7.29 -4.95 -1.87
N LEU A 114 -7.54 -3.73 -1.41
CA LEU A 114 -7.89 -3.43 -0.03
C LEU A 114 -9.30 -2.86 0.07
N VAL A 115 -9.99 -3.19 1.16
CA VAL A 115 -11.23 -2.56 1.54
C VAL A 115 -11.30 -2.40 3.06
N ALA A 116 -11.77 -1.24 3.52
CA ALA A 116 -12.10 -0.99 4.92
C ALA A 116 -13.48 -1.56 5.24
N GLY A 117 -13.64 -2.08 6.45
CA GLY A 117 -14.93 -2.47 6.99
C GLY A 117 -15.87 -1.26 7.11
N ARG A 118 -17.15 -1.51 6.99
CA ARG A 118 -18.16 -0.45 7.05
C ARG A 118 -18.39 0.01 8.49
N PRO A 119 -18.48 1.33 8.74
CA PRO A 119 -18.95 1.85 10.01
C PRO A 119 -20.32 1.25 10.40
N ASP A 120 -20.59 1.20 11.69
CA ASP A 120 -21.85 0.71 12.27
C ASP A 120 -22.22 -0.74 11.90
N THR A 121 -21.21 -1.55 11.57
CA THR A 121 -21.37 -3.00 11.30
C THR A 121 -20.34 -3.83 12.06
N ALA A 122 -20.53 -5.14 12.09
CA ALA A 122 -19.56 -6.08 12.68
C ALA A 122 -18.16 -6.05 11.99
N SER A 123 -18.04 -5.37 10.86
CA SER A 123 -16.76 -5.19 10.16
C SER A 123 -16.07 -3.86 10.49
N GLU A 124 -16.65 -3.02 11.33
CA GLU A 124 -16.05 -1.74 11.70
C GLU A 124 -14.66 -1.92 12.30
N GLY A 125 -13.72 -1.08 11.85
CA GLY A 125 -12.31 -1.13 12.26
C GLY A 125 -11.49 -2.26 11.64
N LEU A 126 -12.11 -3.16 10.88
CA LEU A 126 -11.43 -4.22 10.14
C LEU A 126 -10.97 -3.75 8.77
N ILE A 127 -9.90 -4.36 8.30
CA ILE A 127 -9.33 -4.16 6.97
C ILE A 127 -9.23 -5.53 6.33
N TYR A 128 -9.68 -5.64 5.08
CA TYR A 128 -9.61 -6.86 4.30
C TYR A 128 -8.66 -6.65 3.12
N LEU A 129 -7.70 -7.54 2.98
CA LEU A 129 -6.75 -7.58 1.89
C LEU A 129 -6.98 -8.86 1.08
N LEU A 130 -7.45 -8.72 -0.15
CA LEU A 130 -7.47 -9.79 -1.14
C LEU A 130 -6.19 -9.70 -1.98
N PHE A 131 -5.49 -10.82 -2.14
CA PHE A 131 -4.28 -10.85 -2.95
C PHE A 131 -4.05 -12.20 -3.62
N GLU A 132 -3.40 -12.16 -4.79
CA GLU A 132 -2.85 -13.34 -5.45
C GLU A 132 -1.59 -13.78 -4.72
N GLY A 133 -1.43 -15.07 -4.49
CA GLY A 133 -0.21 -15.62 -3.88
C GLY A 133 -0.43 -17.01 -3.30
N GLY A 134 0.66 -17.66 -2.93
CA GLY A 134 0.64 -18.96 -2.30
C GLY A 134 2.05 -19.53 -2.15
N PRO A 135 2.19 -20.68 -1.49
CA PRO A 135 3.51 -21.29 -1.26
C PRO A 135 4.19 -21.69 -2.57
N ASP A 136 3.42 -22.18 -3.55
CA ASP A 136 3.94 -22.76 -4.78
C ASP A 136 4.11 -21.75 -5.91
N GLY A 137 3.72 -20.49 -5.70
CA GLY A 137 3.91 -19.45 -6.70
C GLY A 137 2.95 -18.28 -6.56
N ARG A 138 3.24 -17.22 -7.31
CA ARG A 138 2.53 -15.93 -7.25
C ARG A 138 1.06 -15.98 -7.71
N TYR A 139 0.67 -17.05 -8.38
CA TYR A 139 -0.70 -17.26 -8.92
C TYR A 139 -1.30 -18.58 -8.46
N SER A 140 -0.70 -19.26 -7.46
CA SER A 140 -1.16 -20.59 -7.01
C SER A 140 -2.44 -20.51 -6.18
N ALA A 141 -2.78 -19.36 -5.62
CA ALA A 141 -3.99 -19.16 -4.83
C ALA A 141 -4.43 -17.69 -4.83
N MET A 142 -5.71 -17.48 -4.47
CA MET A 142 -6.24 -16.22 -3.99
C MET A 142 -6.40 -16.30 -2.48
N GLN A 143 -5.91 -15.30 -1.77
CA GLN A 143 -5.94 -15.26 -0.31
C GLN A 143 -6.64 -14.01 0.20
N VAL A 144 -7.27 -14.12 1.36
CA VAL A 144 -7.85 -13.00 2.09
C VAL A 144 -7.21 -12.93 3.46
N ALA A 145 -6.56 -11.80 3.77
CA ALA A 145 -6.14 -11.47 5.12
C ALA A 145 -7.11 -10.45 5.73
N ARG A 146 -7.37 -10.61 7.03
CA ARG A 146 -8.19 -9.70 7.83
C ARG A 146 -7.40 -9.23 9.04
N PHE A 147 -7.31 -7.92 9.22
CA PHE A 147 -6.56 -7.29 10.32
C PHE A 147 -7.16 -5.93 10.65
N ASN A 148 -6.59 -5.19 11.57
CA ASN A 148 -6.98 -3.84 11.93
C ASN A 148 -5.76 -2.89 11.97
N LEU A 149 -6.02 -1.61 12.22
CA LEU A 149 -4.94 -0.60 12.29
C LEU A 149 -3.95 -0.90 13.42
N SER A 150 -4.43 -1.31 14.60
CA SER A 150 -3.57 -1.63 15.74
C SER A 150 -2.54 -2.71 15.39
N TRP A 151 -2.97 -3.74 14.65
CA TRP A 151 -2.06 -4.75 14.16
C TRP A 151 -0.99 -4.16 13.23
N ILE A 152 -1.32 -3.25 12.30
CA ILE A 152 -0.32 -2.62 11.42
C ILE A 152 0.71 -1.82 12.24
N LEU A 153 0.28 -1.14 13.31
CA LEU A 153 1.14 -0.28 14.13
C LEU A 153 2.24 -1.02 14.88
N GLU A 154 2.08 -2.32 15.13
CA GLU A 154 3.11 -3.19 15.71
C GLU A 154 4.21 -3.59 14.69
N GLY A 155 4.11 -3.14 13.46
CA GLY A 155 5.07 -3.42 12.39
C GLY A 155 6.34 -2.57 12.45
N GLU A 156 7.09 -2.61 11.36
CA GLU A 156 8.36 -1.93 11.20
C GLU A 156 8.19 -0.44 10.89
N ARG A 157 9.07 0.40 11.42
CA ARG A 157 9.18 1.82 11.04
C ARG A 157 9.93 1.94 9.73
N THR A 158 9.42 2.76 8.82
CA THR A 158 10.03 2.98 7.50
C THR A 158 11.08 4.09 7.49
N GLY A 159 11.12 4.92 8.54
CA GLY A 159 11.92 6.14 8.56
C GLY A 159 11.34 7.30 7.73
N ASN A 160 10.16 7.12 7.15
CA ASN A 160 9.46 8.14 6.34
C ASN A 160 8.29 8.71 7.14
N GLY A 161 8.52 9.78 7.87
CA GLY A 161 7.55 10.41 8.75
C GLY A 161 7.38 9.71 10.10
N GLU A 162 6.42 10.19 10.88
CA GLU A 162 6.14 9.70 12.22
C GLU A 162 4.72 9.17 12.34
N VAL A 163 4.54 8.19 13.21
CA VAL A 163 3.20 7.74 13.63
C VAL A 163 2.67 8.73 14.67
N PRO A 164 1.54 9.40 14.42
CA PRO A 164 1.00 10.40 15.33
C PRO A 164 0.65 9.81 16.71
N GLU A 165 0.77 10.61 17.76
CA GLU A 165 0.47 10.17 19.13
C GLU A 165 -0.98 9.69 19.30
N TRP A 166 -1.95 10.36 18.66
CA TRP A 166 -3.36 9.99 18.76
C TRP A 166 -3.66 8.55 18.29
N VAL A 167 -2.80 7.95 17.46
CA VAL A 167 -2.94 6.56 17.02
C VAL A 167 -2.51 5.58 18.12
N ARG A 168 -1.61 6.01 19.02
CA ARG A 168 -1.03 5.19 20.08
C ARG A 168 -1.87 5.19 21.36
N GLN A 169 -2.76 6.15 21.52
CA GLN A 169 -3.62 6.24 22.70
C GLN A 169 -4.79 5.27 22.54
N PRO A 170 -5.09 4.40 23.52
CA PRO A 170 -6.34 3.68 23.54
C PRO A 170 -7.49 4.70 23.53
N ARG A 171 -8.53 4.42 22.75
CA ARG A 171 -9.76 5.24 22.84
C ARG A 171 -10.23 5.19 24.29
N VAL A 172 -10.14 6.29 24.99
CA VAL A 172 -10.90 6.48 26.21
C VAL A 172 -12.33 6.59 25.73
N ASN A 173 -13.12 5.53 25.89
CA ASN A 173 -14.55 5.62 25.71
C ASN A 173 -15.02 6.65 26.73
N SER A 174 -15.38 7.83 26.28
CA SER A 174 -16.17 8.76 27.05
C SER A 174 -17.61 8.21 27.06
N ASP A 175 -17.84 7.22 27.92
CA ASP A 175 -19.15 6.93 28.42
C ASP A 175 -19.47 8.06 29.41
N ASP A 176 -20.20 9.08 28.94
CA ASP A 176 -21.08 9.98 29.71
C ASP A 176 -22.18 10.49 28.77
#